data_6db58ee1f400ef38510d3870b87c1f9a
#
_entry.id   6db58ee1f400ef38510d3870b87c1f9a
#
_cell.length_a   1.000
_cell.length_b   1.000
_cell.length_c   1.000
_cell.angle_alpha   90.00
_cell.angle_beta   90.00
_cell.angle_gamma   90.00
#
_symmetry.space_group_name_H-M   'P 1'
#
loop_
_entity.id
_entity.type
_entity.pdbx_description
1 polymer ?
#
loop_
_entity_poly.entity_id
_entity_poly.type
_entity_poly.pdbx_seq_one_letter_code
_entity_poly.pdbx_strand_id
1 'polypeptide(L)'
;DHQQDTKPLRIADIHGASDESRYNLSQATLDAFTQIAKDKYGLPNQPEYGSFDKKSNTNSVFARIDWQINPTNLLSVRNNLNINKQPYSQGDNTTINFLESYSDCNTADNSLMASLRSVFGPKITNEAKVQWMYSMEETKANSLLPNGTIPRAIVQNVASEVDGKTLMTNIQIGGQRFTPENFHDNVYQFVDN
;
A
#
# COMPACT_ATOMS: atom_id res chain seq x y z
N ASP A 1 -8.89 16.96 5.64
CA ASP A 1 -8.53 16.99 4.23
C ASP A 1 -8.65 15.58 3.65
N HIS A 2 -9.19 15.47 2.46
CA HIS A 2 -9.31 14.21 1.71
C HIS A 2 -8.61 14.37 0.37
N GLN A 3 -7.67 13.47 0.09
CA GLN A 3 -6.95 13.44 -1.17
C GLN A 3 -7.10 12.06 -1.82
N GLN A 4 -7.49 12.05 -3.08
CA GLN A 4 -7.48 10.86 -3.93
C GLN A 4 -6.46 11.03 -5.04
N ASP A 5 -5.55 10.06 -5.16
CA ASP A 5 -4.59 9.95 -6.26
C ASP A 5 -4.92 8.71 -7.09
N THR A 6 -4.85 8.83 -8.41
CA THR A 6 -5.11 7.73 -9.34
C THR A 6 -3.90 7.55 -10.24
N LYS A 7 -3.35 6.34 -10.25
CA LYS A 7 -2.21 5.96 -11.11
C LYS A 7 -2.57 4.75 -11.95
N PRO A 8 -2.15 4.69 -13.22
CA PRO A 8 -2.34 3.50 -14.04
C PRO A 8 -1.47 2.34 -13.53
N LEU A 9 -2.08 1.17 -13.40
CA LEU A 9 -1.41 -0.11 -13.19
C LEU A 9 -1.60 -0.96 -14.45
N ARG A 10 -0.51 -1.28 -15.14
CA ARG A 10 -0.55 -2.09 -16.36
C ARG A 10 0.03 -3.46 -16.10
N ILE A 11 -0.76 -4.49 -16.31
CA ILE A 11 -0.44 -5.90 -16.08
C ILE A 11 -0.56 -6.63 -17.41
N ALA A 12 0.55 -7.01 -18.04
CA ALA A 12 0.55 -7.68 -19.34
C ALA A 12 -0.48 -7.07 -20.32
N ASP A 13 -0.51 -5.74 -20.37
CA ASP A 13 -1.42 -4.93 -21.18
C ASP A 13 -0.90 -4.91 -22.63
N ILE A 14 -1.22 -5.99 -23.36
CA ILE A 14 -0.69 -6.30 -24.69
C ILE A 14 -1.68 -5.82 -25.74
N HIS A 15 -1.24 -4.89 -26.59
CA HIS A 15 -2.00 -4.36 -27.72
C HIS A 15 -1.31 -4.58 -29.08
N GLY A 16 -0.13 -5.21 -29.09
CA GLY A 16 0.63 -5.49 -30.31
C GLY A 16 2.05 -5.97 -30.04
N ALA A 17 2.81 -6.20 -31.10
CA ALA A 17 4.15 -6.81 -31.03
C ALA A 17 5.14 -6.07 -30.11
N SER A 18 5.03 -4.73 -30.02
CA SER A 18 5.90 -3.95 -29.12
C SER A 18 5.65 -4.25 -27.65
N ASP A 19 4.39 -4.50 -27.27
CA ASP A 19 4.03 -4.87 -25.90
C ASP A 19 4.42 -6.32 -25.61
N GLU A 20 4.22 -7.23 -26.56
CA GLU A 20 4.70 -8.61 -26.46
C GLU A 20 6.21 -8.68 -26.19
N SER A 21 6.98 -7.91 -26.93
CA SER A 21 8.44 -7.81 -26.73
C SER A 21 8.78 -7.22 -25.35
N ARG A 22 8.03 -6.24 -24.89
CA ARG A 22 8.21 -5.61 -23.57
C ARG A 22 7.98 -6.56 -22.41
N TYR A 23 6.96 -7.42 -22.51
CA TYR A 23 6.62 -8.40 -21.48
C TYR A 23 7.30 -9.75 -21.65
N ASN A 24 8.01 -9.98 -22.75
CA ASN A 24 8.52 -11.29 -23.18
C ASN A 24 7.40 -12.34 -23.23
N LEU A 25 6.21 -11.94 -23.63
CA LEU A 25 5.01 -12.73 -23.59
C LEU A 25 4.07 -12.37 -24.74
N SER A 26 3.68 -13.36 -25.56
CA SER A 26 2.68 -13.14 -26.59
C SER A 26 1.24 -13.19 -26.01
N GLN A 27 0.31 -12.47 -26.63
CA GLN A 27 -1.09 -12.51 -26.26
C GLN A 27 -1.63 -13.95 -26.28
N ALA A 28 -1.25 -14.74 -27.29
CA ALA A 28 -1.70 -16.13 -27.40
C ALA A 28 -1.22 -17.01 -26.21
N THR A 29 0.02 -16.81 -25.75
CA THR A 29 0.53 -17.53 -24.57
C THR A 29 -0.18 -17.08 -23.29
N LEU A 30 -0.46 -15.80 -23.13
CA LEU A 30 -1.20 -15.24 -22.01
C LEU A 30 -2.62 -15.81 -21.94
N ASP A 31 -3.33 -15.84 -23.08
CA ASP A 31 -4.70 -16.40 -23.17
C ASP A 31 -4.73 -17.90 -22.85
N ALA A 32 -3.78 -18.67 -23.39
CA ALA A 32 -3.67 -20.09 -23.12
C ALA A 32 -3.37 -20.34 -21.62
N PHE A 33 -2.46 -19.57 -21.03
CA PHE A 33 -2.13 -19.66 -19.61
C PHE A 33 -3.36 -19.38 -18.73
N THR A 34 -4.09 -18.30 -18.99
CA THR A 34 -5.28 -17.92 -18.21
C THR A 34 -6.40 -18.96 -18.36
N GLN A 35 -6.58 -19.52 -19.55
CA GLN A 35 -7.55 -20.58 -19.78
C GLN A 35 -7.21 -21.87 -19.00
N ILE A 36 -5.93 -22.28 -18.99
CA ILE A 36 -5.47 -23.42 -18.21
C ILE A 36 -5.65 -23.17 -16.72
N ALA A 37 -5.29 -21.99 -16.24
CA ALA A 37 -5.44 -21.61 -14.84
C ALA A 37 -6.89 -21.72 -14.37
N LYS A 38 -7.84 -21.28 -15.19
CA LYS A 38 -9.28 -21.40 -14.96
C LYS A 38 -9.76 -22.85 -14.98
N ASP A 39 -9.46 -23.59 -16.05
CA ASP A 39 -10.10 -24.89 -16.32
C ASP A 39 -9.49 -26.03 -15.50
N LYS A 40 -8.21 -25.95 -15.18
CA LYS A 40 -7.48 -27.05 -14.52
C LYS A 40 -7.23 -26.80 -13.02
N TYR A 41 -7.10 -25.56 -12.61
CA TYR A 41 -6.76 -25.22 -11.22
C TYR A 41 -7.92 -24.55 -10.48
N GLY A 42 -9.06 -24.37 -11.14
CA GLY A 42 -10.29 -23.91 -10.50
C GLY A 42 -10.14 -22.54 -9.83
N LEU A 43 -9.30 -21.66 -10.37
CA LEU A 43 -9.22 -20.30 -9.87
C LEU A 43 -10.62 -19.68 -10.02
N PRO A 44 -11.21 -19.16 -8.94
CA PRO A 44 -12.61 -18.75 -8.93
C PRO A 44 -12.88 -17.58 -9.88
N ASN A 45 -11.88 -16.74 -10.11
CA ASN A 45 -11.93 -15.66 -11.08
C ASN A 45 -10.86 -15.90 -12.15
N GLN A 46 -11.15 -15.50 -13.38
CA GLN A 46 -10.13 -15.43 -14.42
C GLN A 46 -9.06 -14.45 -13.92
N PRO A 47 -7.77 -14.83 -13.96
CA PRO A 47 -6.68 -13.90 -13.59
C PRO A 47 -6.84 -12.60 -14.38
N GLU A 48 -6.88 -11.46 -13.67
CA GLU A 48 -7.11 -10.16 -14.29
C GLU A 48 -5.80 -9.54 -14.76
N TYR A 49 -5.75 -9.21 -16.05
CA TYR A 49 -4.65 -8.51 -16.71
C TYR A 49 -5.18 -7.37 -17.60
N GLY A 50 -4.32 -6.46 -18.01
CA GLY A 50 -4.68 -5.26 -18.76
C GLY A 50 -4.34 -3.96 -18.02
N SER A 51 -5.11 -2.92 -18.25
CA SER A 51 -4.92 -1.60 -17.63
C SER A 51 -5.96 -1.34 -16.56
N PHE A 52 -5.51 -1.00 -15.36
CA PHE A 52 -6.34 -0.75 -14.17
C PHE A 52 -6.01 0.60 -13.55
N ASP A 53 -6.97 1.19 -12.86
CA ASP A 53 -6.78 2.38 -12.05
C ASP A 53 -6.44 2.00 -10.60
N LYS A 54 -5.21 2.26 -10.19
CA LYS A 54 -4.77 2.17 -8.80
C LYS A 54 -5.13 3.47 -8.09
N LYS A 55 -6.12 3.42 -7.20
CA LYS A 55 -6.60 4.58 -6.43
C LYS A 55 -6.03 4.55 -5.03
N SER A 56 -5.33 5.62 -4.64
CA SER A 56 -4.88 5.84 -3.26
C SER A 56 -5.76 6.89 -2.60
N ASN A 57 -6.29 6.59 -1.43
CA ASN A 57 -7.16 7.50 -0.68
C ASN A 57 -6.48 7.88 0.64
N THR A 58 -6.17 9.16 0.80
CA THR A 58 -5.58 9.71 2.02
C THR A 58 -6.58 10.63 2.70
N ASN A 59 -6.83 10.39 3.98
CA ASN A 59 -7.65 11.23 4.84
C ASN A 59 -6.79 11.77 5.97
N SER A 60 -6.70 13.08 6.09
CA SER A 60 -5.94 13.77 7.12
C SER A 60 -6.84 14.65 7.96
N VAL A 61 -6.74 14.50 9.29
CA VAL A 61 -7.47 15.30 10.26
C VAL A 61 -6.47 15.95 11.21
N PHE A 62 -6.57 17.26 11.34
CA PHE A 62 -5.81 18.05 12.31
C PHE A 62 -6.75 18.77 13.25
N ALA A 63 -6.48 18.69 14.55
CA ALA A 63 -7.17 19.43 15.59
C ALA A 63 -6.17 20.06 16.55
N ARG A 64 -6.43 21.29 16.99
CA ARG A 64 -5.65 22.00 18.00
C ARG A 64 -6.56 22.80 18.91
N ILE A 65 -6.25 22.76 20.21
CA ILE A 65 -6.88 23.55 21.24
C ILE A 65 -5.78 24.26 22.04
N ASP A 66 -5.89 25.56 22.16
CA ASP A 66 -5.04 26.39 23.00
C ASP A 66 -5.89 26.94 24.15
N TRP A 67 -5.47 26.63 25.38
CA TRP A 67 -6.17 27.06 26.58
C TRP A 67 -5.25 27.88 27.48
N GLN A 68 -5.57 29.16 27.62
CA GLN A 68 -4.92 30.04 28.56
C GLN A 68 -5.45 29.74 29.99
N ILE A 69 -4.75 28.90 30.73
CA ILE A 69 -5.13 28.47 32.09
C ILE A 69 -5.15 29.68 33.03
N ASN A 70 -4.12 30.52 32.92
CA ASN A 70 -3.97 31.78 33.61
C ASN A 70 -2.97 32.67 32.83
N PRO A 71 -2.72 33.95 33.24
CA PRO A 71 -1.86 34.85 32.47
C PRO A 71 -0.43 34.39 32.21
N THR A 72 0.05 33.41 33.01
CA THR A 72 1.42 32.89 32.91
C THR A 72 1.49 31.45 32.35
N ASN A 73 0.37 30.76 32.17
CA ASN A 73 0.35 29.37 31.73
C ASN A 73 -0.57 29.15 30.55
N LEU A 74 -0.01 28.66 29.46
CA LEU A 74 -0.73 28.28 28.23
C LEU A 74 -0.55 26.76 27.99
N LEU A 75 -1.65 26.04 27.95
CA LEU A 75 -1.70 24.64 27.51
C LEU A 75 -2.15 24.58 26.06
N SER A 76 -1.37 23.90 25.25
CA SER A 76 -1.73 23.57 23.85
C SER A 76 -1.82 22.06 23.68
N VAL A 77 -2.92 21.58 23.12
CA VAL A 77 -3.10 20.16 22.77
C VAL A 77 -3.37 20.10 21.28
N ARG A 78 -2.64 19.26 20.57
CA ARG A 78 -2.84 19.02 19.14
C ARG A 78 -2.88 17.53 18.83
N ASN A 79 -3.73 17.18 17.88
CA ASN A 79 -3.77 15.84 17.30
C ASN A 79 -3.66 15.94 15.78
N ASN A 80 -2.90 15.03 15.20
CA ASN A 80 -2.75 14.88 13.77
C ASN A 80 -2.96 13.40 13.42
N LEU A 81 -4.01 13.10 12.68
CA LEU A 81 -4.36 11.76 12.22
C LEU A 81 -4.28 11.71 10.70
N ASN A 82 -3.55 10.72 10.17
CA ASN A 82 -3.46 10.44 8.76
C ASN A 82 -3.79 8.97 8.51
N ILE A 83 -4.74 8.71 7.61
CA ILE A 83 -5.14 7.36 7.21
C ILE A 83 -5.02 7.27 5.69
N ASN A 84 -4.24 6.29 5.22
CA ASN A 84 -4.07 6.05 3.80
C ASN A 84 -4.46 4.61 3.45
N LYS A 85 -5.21 4.46 2.36
CA LYS A 85 -5.61 3.16 1.79
C LYS A 85 -5.12 3.07 0.36
N GLN A 86 -4.31 2.07 0.08
CA GLN A 86 -3.70 1.84 -1.22
C GLN A 86 -4.03 0.43 -1.71
N PRO A 87 -5.09 0.25 -2.49
CA PRO A 87 -5.35 -1.01 -3.16
C PRO A 87 -4.25 -1.30 -4.20
N TYR A 88 -3.98 -2.58 -4.41
CA TYR A 88 -2.99 -3.07 -5.37
C TYR A 88 -1.59 -2.43 -5.20
N SER A 89 -1.19 -2.22 -3.95
CA SER A 89 0.01 -1.46 -3.59
C SER A 89 1.29 -2.15 -4.02
N GLN A 90 1.38 -3.45 -3.76
CA GLN A 90 2.60 -4.23 -3.94
C GLN A 90 2.36 -5.44 -4.85
N GLY A 91 3.23 -5.59 -5.85
CA GLY A 91 3.39 -6.77 -6.69
C GLY A 91 4.86 -7.21 -6.72
N ASP A 92 5.15 -8.37 -7.30
CA ASP A 92 6.52 -8.83 -7.50
C ASP A 92 7.07 -8.27 -8.82
N ASN A 93 8.25 -7.65 -8.78
CA ASN A 93 8.86 -7.03 -9.96
C ASN A 93 9.59 -8.05 -10.85
N THR A 94 9.72 -9.30 -10.43
CA THR A 94 10.43 -10.37 -11.15
C THR A 94 9.51 -11.29 -11.94
N THR A 95 8.21 -11.07 -11.83
CA THR A 95 7.17 -11.90 -12.45
C THR A 95 6.08 -11.02 -13.07
N ILE A 96 5.34 -11.58 -14.02
CA ILE A 96 4.04 -11.01 -14.39
C ILE A 96 3.05 -11.41 -13.29
N ASN A 97 2.51 -10.42 -12.58
CA ASN A 97 1.52 -10.65 -11.53
C ASN A 97 0.15 -10.32 -12.08
N PHE A 98 -0.82 -11.19 -11.91
CA PHE A 98 -2.21 -10.82 -12.15
C PHE A 98 -2.74 -9.94 -11.02
N LEU A 99 -3.86 -9.26 -11.24
CA LEU A 99 -4.40 -8.26 -10.31
C LEU A 99 -4.66 -8.85 -8.91
N GLU A 100 -5.13 -10.10 -8.84
CA GLU A 100 -5.36 -10.80 -7.58
C GLU A 100 -4.07 -11.05 -6.77
N SER A 101 -2.90 -11.06 -7.44
CA SER A 101 -1.60 -11.24 -6.79
C SER A 101 -0.99 -9.96 -6.22
N TYR A 102 -1.66 -8.81 -6.38
CA TYR A 102 -1.27 -7.58 -5.71
C TYR A 102 -1.86 -7.53 -4.31
N SER A 103 -1.11 -6.96 -3.36
CA SER A 103 -1.62 -6.72 -2.00
C SER A 103 -2.22 -5.33 -1.87
N ASP A 104 -3.15 -5.19 -0.93
CA ASP A 104 -3.61 -3.89 -0.44
C ASP A 104 -2.73 -3.46 0.74
N CYS A 105 -2.34 -2.19 0.78
CA CYS A 105 -1.62 -1.59 1.91
C CYS A 105 -2.47 -0.49 2.54
N ASN A 106 -2.66 -0.59 3.85
CA ASN A 106 -3.32 0.43 4.66
C ASN A 106 -2.33 0.97 5.68
N THR A 107 -2.24 2.28 5.81
CA THR A 107 -1.45 2.92 6.85
C THR A 107 -2.31 3.84 7.71
N ALA A 108 -1.99 3.92 8.99
CA ALA A 108 -2.58 4.88 9.90
C ALA A 108 -1.52 5.45 10.82
N ASP A 109 -1.35 6.76 10.78
CA ASP A 109 -0.44 7.50 11.64
C ASP A 109 -1.24 8.47 12.50
N ASN A 110 -1.01 8.42 13.81
CA ASN A 110 -1.60 9.36 14.76
C ASN A 110 -0.53 9.98 15.63
N SER A 111 -0.63 11.29 15.86
CA SER A 111 0.28 12.02 16.74
C SER A 111 -0.52 12.95 17.63
N LEU A 112 -0.51 12.63 18.93
CA LEU A 112 -1.11 13.47 19.97
C LEU A 112 0.02 14.14 20.76
N MET A 113 0.01 15.46 20.85
CA MET A 113 0.97 16.24 21.61
C MET A 113 0.25 17.20 22.55
N ALA A 114 0.74 17.28 23.79
CA ALA A 114 0.39 18.35 24.72
C ALA A 114 1.65 19.15 25.07
N SER A 115 1.57 20.48 25.10
CA SER A 115 2.63 21.36 25.57
C SER A 115 2.09 22.34 26.58
N LEU A 116 2.82 22.51 27.69
CA LEU A 116 2.57 23.50 28.70
C LEU A 116 3.69 24.54 28.68
N ARG A 117 3.35 25.77 28.31
CA ARG A 117 4.26 26.90 28.39
C ARG A 117 3.95 27.71 29.63
N SER A 118 4.99 27.87 30.49
CA SER A 118 4.90 28.60 31.76
C SER A 118 5.89 29.76 31.79
N VAL A 119 5.46 30.92 32.24
CA VAL A 119 6.28 32.11 32.41
C VAL A 119 6.50 32.40 33.91
N PHE A 120 7.75 32.37 34.33
CA PHE A 120 8.16 32.60 35.73
C PHE A 120 8.87 33.96 35.86
N GLY A 121 8.10 35.01 36.14
CA GLY A 121 8.62 36.37 36.16
C GLY A 121 9.04 36.90 34.77
N PRO A 122 9.86 37.99 34.73
CA PRO A 122 10.16 38.64 33.46
C PRO A 122 11.27 37.97 32.61
N LYS A 123 11.95 36.96 33.13
CA LYS A 123 13.18 36.42 32.51
C LYS A 123 13.18 34.92 32.23
N ILE A 124 12.21 34.20 32.77
CA ILE A 124 12.22 32.73 32.67
C ILE A 124 10.92 32.27 31.98
N THR A 125 11.08 31.53 30.92
CA THR A 125 9.99 30.78 30.26
C THR A 125 10.42 29.33 30.18
N ASN A 126 9.54 28.42 30.55
CA ASN A 126 9.72 26.99 30.40
C ASN A 126 8.62 26.43 29.50
N GLU A 127 8.94 25.44 28.68
CA GLU A 127 8.00 24.71 27.86
C GLU A 127 8.21 23.21 28.00
N ALA A 128 7.28 22.53 28.69
CA ALA A 128 7.25 21.09 28.81
C ALA A 128 6.31 20.50 27.74
N LYS A 129 6.77 19.46 27.04
CA LYS A 129 6.02 18.77 25.99
C LYS A 129 5.98 17.28 26.24
N VAL A 130 4.83 16.69 25.99
CA VAL A 130 4.64 15.24 25.91
C VAL A 130 4.00 14.90 24.58
N GLN A 131 4.51 13.89 23.91
CA GLN A 131 3.98 13.42 22.63
C GLN A 131 3.83 11.91 22.65
N TRP A 132 2.73 11.42 22.15
CA TRP A 132 2.50 10.04 21.78
C TRP A 132 2.28 9.97 20.27
N MET A 133 3.00 9.05 19.62
CA MET A 133 2.84 8.74 18.21
C MET A 133 2.51 7.26 18.06
N TYR A 134 1.54 6.97 17.22
CA TYR A 134 1.16 5.63 16.81
C TYR A 134 1.27 5.53 15.29
N SER A 135 1.93 4.49 14.80
CA SER A 135 2.00 4.16 13.39
C SER A 135 1.59 2.71 13.18
N MET A 136 0.80 2.49 12.14
CA MET A 136 0.36 1.17 11.72
C MET A 136 0.55 1.04 10.20
N GLU A 137 1.10 -0.10 9.77
CA GLU A 137 1.10 -0.54 8.38
C GLU A 137 0.54 -1.96 8.31
N GLU A 138 -0.52 -2.14 7.54
CA GLU A 138 -1.15 -3.43 7.28
C GLU A 138 -1.07 -3.73 5.79
N THR A 139 -0.41 -4.85 5.44
CA THR A 139 -0.41 -5.41 4.09
C THR A 139 -1.24 -6.68 4.07
N LYS A 140 -2.28 -6.71 3.24
CA LYS A 140 -3.22 -7.83 3.15
C LYS A 140 -3.51 -8.21 1.71
N ALA A 141 -4.01 -9.44 1.53
CA ALA A 141 -4.52 -9.90 0.25
C ALA A 141 -5.67 -8.98 -0.20
N ASN A 142 -5.73 -8.69 -1.50
CA ASN A 142 -6.84 -7.92 -2.04
C ASN A 142 -8.14 -8.75 -2.10
N SER A 143 -9.25 -8.05 -2.38
CA SER A 143 -10.60 -8.64 -2.38
C SER A 143 -10.89 -9.64 -3.51
N LEU A 144 -10.00 -9.76 -4.49
CA LEU A 144 -10.16 -10.75 -5.59
C LEU A 144 -9.78 -12.16 -5.15
N LEU A 145 -8.98 -12.30 -4.10
CA LEU A 145 -8.69 -13.60 -3.51
C LEU A 145 -9.81 -14.00 -2.52
N PRO A 146 -10.26 -15.25 -2.55
CA PRO A 146 -11.32 -15.73 -1.66
C PRO A 146 -10.92 -15.69 -0.18
N ASN A 147 -9.64 -15.78 0.13
CA ASN A 147 -9.09 -15.54 1.48
C ASN A 147 -7.60 -15.22 1.42
N GLY A 148 -7.06 -14.66 2.51
CA GLY A 148 -5.66 -14.27 2.62
C GLY A 148 -4.66 -15.42 2.79
N THR A 149 -5.12 -16.69 2.83
CA THR A 149 -4.26 -17.87 3.00
C THR A 149 -3.96 -18.60 1.69
N ILE A 150 -4.47 -18.09 0.55
CA ILE A 150 -4.17 -18.66 -0.75
C ILE A 150 -2.67 -18.54 -1.03
N PRO A 151 -1.98 -19.65 -1.31
CA PRO A 151 -0.56 -19.63 -1.52
C PRO A 151 -0.19 -18.87 -2.79
N ARG A 152 0.97 -18.25 -2.76
CA ARG A 152 1.63 -17.73 -3.94
C ARG A 152 2.17 -18.87 -4.79
N ALA A 153 1.87 -18.89 -6.07
CA ALA A 153 2.45 -19.82 -7.02
C ALA A 153 3.14 -19.07 -8.16
N ILE A 154 4.39 -19.44 -8.47
CA ILE A 154 5.14 -18.89 -9.61
C ILE A 154 5.36 -20.00 -10.62
N VAL A 155 4.82 -19.84 -11.82
CA VAL A 155 5.13 -20.68 -12.96
C VAL A 155 6.35 -20.07 -13.65
N GLN A 156 7.48 -20.75 -13.54
CA GLN A 156 8.75 -20.30 -14.09
C GLN A 156 8.94 -20.74 -15.53
N ASN A 157 9.68 -19.93 -16.29
CA ASN A 157 10.11 -20.24 -17.67
C ASN A 157 8.92 -20.57 -18.60
N VAL A 158 7.85 -19.79 -18.51
CA VAL A 158 6.75 -19.88 -19.47
C VAL A 158 7.28 -19.45 -20.83
N ALA A 159 7.38 -20.40 -21.76
CA ALA A 159 7.87 -20.15 -23.10
C ALA A 159 6.82 -19.42 -23.95
N SER A 160 7.25 -18.42 -24.69
CA SER A 160 6.40 -17.63 -25.57
C SER A 160 7.14 -17.26 -26.85
N GLU A 161 6.47 -17.39 -27.98
CA GLU A 161 7.00 -16.98 -29.27
C GLU A 161 6.66 -15.50 -29.50
N VAL A 162 7.72 -14.68 -29.58
CA VAL A 162 7.64 -13.23 -29.79
C VAL A 162 8.66 -12.81 -30.85
N ASP A 163 8.21 -12.18 -31.92
CA ASP A 163 9.05 -11.76 -33.07
C ASP A 163 9.97 -12.88 -33.63
N GLY A 164 9.42 -14.11 -33.70
CA GLY A 164 10.16 -15.29 -34.19
C GLY A 164 11.27 -15.79 -33.25
N LYS A 165 11.23 -15.39 -31.95
CA LYS A 165 12.15 -15.85 -30.91
C LYS A 165 11.35 -16.47 -29.77
N THR A 166 11.87 -17.58 -29.25
CA THR A 166 11.33 -18.14 -28.00
C THR A 166 11.88 -17.38 -26.82
N LEU A 167 11.02 -16.63 -26.12
CA LEU A 167 11.35 -15.91 -24.90
C LEU A 167 10.76 -16.62 -23.70
N MET A 168 11.31 -16.40 -22.51
CA MET A 168 10.88 -16.99 -21.27
C MET A 168 10.46 -15.91 -20.29
N THR A 169 9.32 -16.11 -19.63
CA THR A 169 8.88 -15.22 -18.55
C THR A 169 8.36 -16.01 -17.35
N ASN A 170 8.28 -15.37 -16.19
CA ASN A 170 7.70 -15.95 -14.99
C ASN A 170 6.33 -15.32 -14.75
N ILE A 171 5.33 -16.14 -14.45
CA ILE A 171 3.97 -15.69 -14.19
C ILE A 171 3.59 -16.10 -12.76
N GLN A 172 3.09 -15.13 -11.99
CA GLN A 172 2.60 -15.36 -10.63
C GLN A 172 1.08 -15.40 -10.61
N ILE A 173 0.53 -16.37 -9.90
CA ILE A 173 -0.89 -16.53 -9.59
C ILE A 173 -1.09 -16.73 -8.10
N GLY A 174 -2.29 -16.44 -7.59
CA GLY A 174 -2.64 -16.60 -6.18
C GLY A 174 -2.15 -15.47 -5.30
N GLY A 175 -1.76 -15.78 -4.06
CA GLY A 175 -1.40 -14.79 -3.06
C GLY A 175 -0.11 -14.02 -3.34
N GLN A 176 0.12 -13.01 -2.54
CA GLN A 176 1.32 -12.17 -2.57
C GLN A 176 2.27 -12.56 -1.41
N ARG A 177 3.60 -12.48 -1.62
CA ARG A 177 4.60 -12.95 -0.65
C ARG A 177 4.65 -12.16 0.66
N PHE A 178 4.16 -10.91 0.66
CA PHE A 178 4.18 -10.02 1.81
C PHE A 178 2.86 -10.00 2.58
N THR A 179 1.95 -10.94 2.32
CA THR A 179 0.66 -11.00 3.00
C THR A 179 0.49 -12.26 3.83
N PRO A 180 -0.10 -12.17 5.01
CA PRO A 180 -0.41 -10.92 5.74
C PRO A 180 0.84 -10.36 6.44
N GLU A 181 0.99 -9.05 6.46
CA GLU A 181 2.02 -8.35 7.20
C GLU A 181 1.38 -7.20 7.98
N ASN A 182 1.75 -7.03 9.24
CA ASN A 182 1.14 -6.05 10.10
C ASN A 182 2.16 -5.51 11.10
N PHE A 183 2.45 -4.21 10.99
CA PHE A 183 3.37 -3.51 11.88
C PHE A 183 2.61 -2.49 12.72
N HIS A 184 2.93 -2.44 13.99
CA HIS A 184 2.46 -1.43 14.93
C HIS A 184 3.64 -0.86 15.68
N ASP A 185 3.71 0.45 15.74
CA ASP A 185 4.71 1.15 16.53
C ASP A 185 4.09 2.22 17.41
N ASN A 186 4.60 2.36 18.63
CA ASN A 186 4.22 3.37 19.59
C ASN A 186 5.46 4.08 20.09
N VAL A 187 5.51 5.39 19.91
CA VAL A 187 6.62 6.23 20.36
C VAL A 187 6.11 7.26 21.36
N TYR A 188 6.79 7.35 22.51
CA TYR A 188 6.54 8.34 23.55
C TYR A 188 7.74 9.26 23.66
N GLN A 189 7.51 10.56 23.65
CA GLN A 189 8.53 11.57 23.76
C GLN A 189 8.18 12.57 24.85
N PHE A 190 9.16 12.91 25.66
CA PHE A 190 9.11 14.00 26.63
C PHE A 190 10.23 14.99 26.34
N VAL A 191 9.91 16.29 26.35
CA VAL A 191 10.87 17.38 26.14
C VAL A 191 10.58 18.49 27.14
N ASP A 192 11.62 18.99 27.81
CA ASP A 192 11.57 20.15 28.71
C ASP A 192 12.64 21.17 28.31
N ASN A 193 12.27 22.45 28.14
CA ASN A 193 13.11 23.54 27.65
C ASN A 193 12.99 24.78 28.53
#